data_035137763c8955227e310318c183a884
#
_entry.id   035137763c8955227e310318c183a884
#
_cell.length_a   1.000
_cell.length_b   1.000
_cell.length_c   1.000
_cell.angle_alpha   90.00
_cell.angle_beta   90.00
_cell.angle_gamma   90.00
#
_symmetry.space_group_name_H-M   'P 1'
#
loop_
_entity.id
_entity.type
_entity.pdbx_description
1 polymer ?
#
loop_
_entity_poly.entity_id
_entity_poly.type
_entity_poly.pdbx_seq_one_letter_code
_entity_poly.pdbx_strand_id
1 'polypeptide(L)'
;SHDKLSFTFVGITKDRKCVLLASKSQNNKDAVVPFAPSDVIPLLIEFAETCKVKYGFSKNVYIDSADAGTIQEAQKYKRNTACIYDFAGAWKKTKIITRLQLQQSWMQTGDFLVVDTCTDYIDECNTYSYTDDGQPEDAHDHCINACQYAWLPFKKMIGDIKAISEVI
;
A
#
# COMPACT_ATOMS: atom_id res chain seq x y z
N SER A 1 -9.32 -10.28 1.95
CA SER A 1 -9.74 -10.69 3.28
C SER A 1 -10.01 -9.48 4.17
N HIS A 2 -11.15 -9.49 4.83
CA HIS A 2 -11.56 -8.42 5.74
C HIS A 2 -11.00 -8.60 7.16
N ASP A 3 -10.08 -9.57 7.35
CA ASP A 3 -9.58 -9.92 8.67
C ASP A 3 -8.51 -8.95 9.18
N LYS A 4 -7.84 -8.25 8.28
CA LYS A 4 -6.76 -7.32 8.64
C LYS A 4 -6.85 -6.06 7.79
N LEU A 5 -6.76 -4.92 8.45
CA LEU A 5 -6.73 -3.61 7.83
C LEU A 5 -5.28 -3.11 7.82
N SER A 6 -4.78 -2.70 6.65
CA SER A 6 -3.40 -2.23 6.51
C SER A 6 -3.36 -0.93 5.72
N PHE A 7 -2.58 0.02 6.25
CA PHE A 7 -2.30 1.30 5.62
C PHE A 7 -0.80 1.45 5.40
N THR A 8 -0.42 2.02 4.29
CA THR A 8 0.98 2.35 3.98
C THR A 8 1.08 3.76 3.41
N PHE A 9 2.22 4.39 3.65
CA PHE A 9 2.57 5.71 3.10
C PHE A 9 3.92 5.62 2.41
N VAL A 10 3.93 5.92 1.11
CA VAL A 10 5.09 5.76 0.24
C VAL A 10 5.52 7.11 -0.30
N GLY A 11 6.82 7.36 -0.31
CA GLY A 11 7.41 8.51 -0.97
C GLY A 11 8.35 8.08 -2.09
N ILE A 12 8.53 8.96 -3.09
CA ILE A 12 9.50 8.75 -4.15
C ILE A 12 10.47 9.92 -4.13
N THR A 13 11.77 9.60 -4.02
CA THR A 13 12.81 10.58 -3.91
C THR A 13 13.19 11.16 -5.29
N LYS A 14 13.89 12.30 -5.29
CA LYS A 14 14.38 12.93 -6.52
C LYS A 14 15.37 12.04 -7.28
N ASP A 15 16.11 11.19 -6.56
CA ASP A 15 17.03 10.22 -7.15
C ASP A 15 16.37 8.86 -7.45
N ARG A 16 15.04 8.85 -7.60
CA ARG A 16 14.25 7.73 -8.12
C ARG A 16 14.22 6.53 -7.19
N LYS A 17 14.23 6.75 -5.90
CA LYS A 17 14.05 5.70 -4.89
C LYS A 17 12.63 5.70 -4.34
N CYS A 18 12.06 4.51 -4.20
CA CYS A 18 10.80 4.32 -3.49
C CYS A 18 11.08 4.06 -2.02
N VAL A 19 10.44 4.82 -1.15
CA VAL A 19 10.62 4.67 0.31
C VAL A 19 9.28 4.40 0.97
N LEU A 20 9.16 3.27 1.65
CA LEU A 20 8.04 3.04 2.55
C LEU A 20 8.31 3.79 3.85
N LEU A 21 7.57 4.87 4.07
CA LEU A 21 7.78 5.80 5.18
C LEU A 21 6.99 5.41 6.43
N ALA A 22 5.79 4.86 6.26
CA ALA A 22 4.95 4.43 7.37
C ALA A 22 4.08 3.25 6.97
N SER A 23 3.84 2.37 7.92
CA SER A 23 2.86 1.28 7.79
C SER A 23 2.11 1.11 9.10
N LYS A 24 0.86 0.71 9.01
CA LYS A 24 0.02 0.40 10.16
C LYS A 24 -0.92 -0.73 9.80
N SER A 25 -0.97 -1.75 10.63
CA SER A 25 -1.90 -2.85 10.50
C SER A 25 -2.75 -2.98 11.75
N GLN A 26 -4.01 -3.33 11.56
CA GLN A 26 -4.95 -3.58 12.63
C GLN A 26 -5.71 -4.86 12.32
N ASN A 27 -5.70 -5.78 13.27
CA ASN A 27 -6.40 -7.05 13.14
C ASN A 27 -7.88 -6.85 13.42
N ASN A 28 -8.72 -7.09 12.42
CA ASN A 28 -10.17 -6.96 12.54
C ASN A 28 -10.77 -8.08 13.40
N LYS A 29 -10.08 -9.22 13.52
CA LYS A 29 -10.53 -10.34 14.36
C LYS A 29 -10.50 -10.02 15.85
N ASP A 30 -9.62 -9.11 16.26
CA ASP A 30 -9.48 -8.70 17.67
C ASP A 30 -10.47 -7.61 18.06
N ALA A 31 -11.22 -7.07 17.10
CA ALA A 31 -12.25 -6.09 17.36
C ALA A 31 -13.51 -6.78 17.93
N VAL A 32 -14.13 -6.17 18.93
CA VAL A 32 -15.39 -6.65 19.50
C VAL A 32 -16.49 -6.68 18.45
N VAL A 33 -16.45 -5.70 17.53
CA VAL A 33 -17.34 -5.63 16.36
C VAL A 33 -16.44 -5.49 15.12
N PRO A 34 -16.62 -6.33 14.08
CA PRO A 34 -15.85 -6.18 12.84
C PRO A 34 -16.04 -4.79 12.21
N PHE A 35 -14.97 -4.26 11.61
CA PHE A 35 -15.04 -2.95 10.94
C PHE A 35 -15.97 -3.02 9.73
N ALA A 36 -16.95 -2.13 9.71
CA ALA A 36 -17.69 -1.82 8.48
C ALA A 36 -16.86 -0.89 7.59
N PRO A 37 -17.16 -0.81 6.29
CA PRO A 37 -16.47 0.14 5.39
C PRO A 37 -16.45 1.58 5.91
N SER A 38 -17.56 2.02 6.56
CA SER A 38 -17.64 3.36 7.17
C SER A 38 -16.69 3.57 8.34
N ASP A 39 -16.31 2.51 9.06
CA ASP A 39 -15.38 2.59 10.19
C ASP A 39 -13.92 2.75 9.72
N VAL A 40 -13.62 2.30 8.50
CA VAL A 40 -12.28 2.36 7.92
C VAL A 40 -11.87 3.79 7.61
N ILE A 41 -12.81 4.62 7.14
CA ILE A 41 -12.49 5.98 6.66
C ILE A 41 -11.90 6.87 7.76
N PRO A 42 -12.45 6.96 8.99
CA PRO A 42 -11.81 7.72 10.05
C PRO A 42 -10.38 7.25 10.37
N LEU A 43 -10.15 5.93 10.37
CA LEU A 43 -8.82 5.35 10.62
C LEU A 43 -7.83 5.71 9.51
N LEU A 44 -8.28 5.65 8.26
CA LEU A 44 -7.48 6.03 7.09
C LEU A 44 -7.09 7.50 7.13
N ILE A 45 -8.04 8.38 7.43
CA ILE A 45 -7.80 9.83 7.52
C ILE A 45 -6.83 10.13 8.67
N GLU A 46 -7.00 9.52 9.82
CA GLU A 46 -6.08 9.66 10.95
C GLU A 46 -4.66 9.26 10.55
N PHE A 47 -4.49 8.13 9.88
CA PHE A 47 -3.19 7.69 9.39
C PHE A 47 -2.59 8.69 8.39
N ALA A 48 -3.39 9.15 7.42
CA ALA A 48 -2.95 10.11 6.40
C ALA A 48 -2.54 11.45 7.02
N GLU A 49 -3.29 11.94 8.00
CA GLU A 49 -2.98 13.19 8.70
C GLU A 49 -1.71 13.06 9.56
N THR A 50 -1.50 11.92 10.20
CA THR A 50 -0.26 11.63 10.94
C THR A 50 0.95 11.64 10.00
N CYS A 51 0.84 11.01 8.84
CA CYS A 51 1.88 10.99 7.82
C CYS A 51 2.15 12.39 7.26
N LYS A 52 1.10 13.16 7.04
CA LYS A 52 1.20 14.54 6.54
C LYS A 52 2.04 15.41 7.48
N VAL A 53 1.82 15.32 8.78
CA VAL A 53 2.58 16.08 9.79
C VAL A 53 4.05 15.70 9.77
N LYS A 54 4.35 14.41 9.63
CA LYS A 54 5.71 13.89 9.74
C LYS A 54 6.51 13.96 8.43
N TYR A 55 5.86 13.70 7.30
CA TYR A 55 6.54 13.51 6.00
C TYR A 55 6.08 14.47 4.91
N GLY A 56 4.92 15.09 5.05
CA GLY A 56 4.34 15.95 4.04
C GLY A 56 3.05 15.37 3.47
N PHE A 57 2.37 16.20 2.69
CA PHE A 57 1.06 15.90 2.13
C PHE A 57 1.17 14.99 0.91
N SER A 58 0.36 13.93 0.89
CA SER A 58 0.11 13.11 -0.30
C SER A 58 -1.37 13.18 -0.64
N LYS A 59 -1.68 13.67 -1.83
CA LYS A 59 -3.05 13.84 -2.29
C LYS A 59 -3.73 12.51 -2.61
N ASN A 60 -2.99 11.57 -3.20
CA ASN A 60 -3.55 10.34 -3.76
C ASN A 60 -3.63 9.24 -2.72
N VAL A 61 -4.81 8.64 -2.61
CA VAL A 61 -5.07 7.48 -1.75
C VAL A 61 -5.64 6.36 -2.61
N TYR A 62 -4.97 5.23 -2.62
CA TYR A 62 -5.37 4.06 -3.39
C TYR A 62 -5.92 2.99 -2.46
N ILE A 63 -7.13 2.53 -2.76
CA ILE A 63 -7.86 1.52 -1.98
C ILE A 63 -7.98 0.26 -2.84
N ASP A 64 -7.85 -0.90 -2.24
CA ASP A 64 -8.04 -2.17 -2.96
C ASP A 64 -9.34 -2.11 -3.79
N SER A 65 -9.22 -2.25 -5.10
CA SER A 65 -10.36 -2.16 -6.01
C SER A 65 -11.41 -3.27 -5.80
N ALA A 66 -11.05 -4.35 -5.12
CA ALA A 66 -12.01 -5.38 -4.70
C ALA A 66 -12.87 -4.93 -3.51
N ASP A 67 -12.45 -3.91 -2.77
CA ASP A 67 -13.18 -3.36 -1.64
C ASP A 67 -14.07 -2.18 -2.08
N ALA A 68 -15.09 -2.51 -2.85
CA ALA A 68 -16.02 -1.52 -3.39
C ALA A 68 -16.75 -0.74 -2.28
N GLY A 69 -17.04 -1.38 -1.15
CA GLY A 69 -17.70 -0.74 -0.02
C GLY A 69 -16.86 0.39 0.57
N THR A 70 -15.60 0.15 0.82
CA THR A 70 -14.68 1.18 1.34
C THR A 70 -14.48 2.31 0.33
N ILE A 71 -14.37 2.00 -0.97
CA ILE A 71 -14.25 3.02 -2.01
C ILE A 71 -15.49 3.92 -2.03
N GLN A 72 -16.69 3.34 -1.94
CA GLN A 72 -17.94 4.11 -1.90
C GLN A 72 -18.02 5.03 -0.67
N GLU A 73 -17.63 4.52 0.50
CA GLU A 73 -17.60 5.32 1.73
C GLU A 73 -16.57 6.45 1.65
N ALA A 74 -15.41 6.20 1.04
CA ALA A 74 -14.40 7.24 0.81
C ALA A 74 -14.93 8.36 -0.11
N GLN A 75 -15.59 8.00 -1.19
CA GLN A 75 -16.18 8.97 -2.10
C GLN A 75 -17.31 9.77 -1.43
N LYS A 76 -18.14 9.10 -0.62
CA LYS A 76 -19.17 9.77 0.19
C LYS A 76 -18.55 10.75 1.19
N TYR A 77 -17.50 10.34 1.88
CA TYR A 77 -16.76 11.22 2.79
C TYR A 77 -16.24 12.46 2.06
N LYS A 78 -15.65 12.27 0.87
CA LYS A 78 -15.15 13.38 0.06
C LYS A 78 -16.25 14.36 -0.34
N ARG A 79 -17.43 13.86 -0.72
CA ARG A 79 -18.56 14.73 -1.10
C ARG A 79 -19.13 15.52 0.08
N ASN A 80 -19.08 14.95 1.29
CA ASN A 80 -19.75 15.49 2.48
C ASN A 80 -18.81 16.33 3.37
N THR A 81 -17.51 16.38 3.06
CA THR A 81 -16.53 17.12 3.86
C THR A 81 -15.60 17.92 2.95
N ALA A 82 -14.87 18.87 3.53
CA ALA A 82 -13.82 19.61 2.83
C ALA A 82 -12.54 18.75 2.73
N CYS A 83 -12.67 17.55 2.18
CA CYS A 83 -11.58 16.59 2.08
C CYS A 83 -10.61 16.96 0.96
N ILE A 84 -9.32 16.99 1.30
CA ILE A 84 -8.24 17.33 0.37
C ILE A 84 -7.63 16.11 -0.32
N TYR A 85 -8.03 14.89 0.07
CA TYR A 85 -7.54 13.65 -0.53
C TYR A 85 -8.38 13.23 -1.72
N ASP A 86 -7.73 12.62 -2.71
CA ASP A 86 -8.39 11.95 -3.84
C ASP A 86 -8.31 10.45 -3.63
N PHE A 87 -9.46 9.79 -3.59
CA PHE A 87 -9.57 8.35 -3.41
C PHE A 87 -9.81 7.65 -4.74
N ALA A 88 -9.08 6.58 -5.00
CA ALA A 88 -9.25 5.77 -6.20
C ALA A 88 -9.05 4.29 -5.89
N GLY A 89 -9.68 3.43 -6.69
CA GLY A 89 -9.38 2.00 -6.67
C GLY A 89 -7.97 1.73 -7.18
N ALA A 90 -7.27 0.82 -6.54
CA ALA A 90 -5.91 0.45 -6.91
C ALA A 90 -5.89 -0.30 -8.25
N TRP A 91 -4.83 -0.09 -9.03
CA TRP A 91 -4.58 -0.84 -10.26
C TRP A 91 -4.26 -2.30 -9.94
N LYS A 92 -5.02 -3.23 -10.52
CA LYS A 92 -4.88 -4.67 -10.26
C LYS A 92 -4.58 -5.51 -11.49
N LYS A 93 -4.39 -4.90 -12.65
CA LYS A 93 -4.11 -5.64 -13.90
C LYS A 93 -2.68 -6.18 -13.96
N THR A 94 -1.77 -5.67 -13.14
CA THR A 94 -0.42 -6.21 -13.01
C THR A 94 -0.45 -7.42 -12.06
N LYS A 95 0.05 -8.56 -12.53
CA LYS A 95 0.09 -9.79 -11.74
C LYS A 95 0.90 -9.61 -10.46
N ILE A 96 0.47 -10.27 -9.39
CA ILE A 96 1.14 -10.21 -8.08
C ILE A 96 2.61 -10.63 -8.20
N ILE A 97 2.90 -11.71 -8.93
CA ILE A 97 4.28 -12.17 -9.13
C ILE A 97 5.15 -11.10 -9.80
N THR A 98 4.61 -10.40 -10.78
CA THR A 98 5.33 -9.32 -11.47
C THR A 98 5.63 -8.16 -10.53
N ARG A 99 4.67 -7.78 -9.69
CA ARG A 99 4.86 -6.73 -8.68
C ARG A 99 5.94 -7.11 -7.66
N LEU A 100 5.91 -8.34 -7.19
CA LEU A 100 6.91 -8.85 -6.25
C LEU A 100 8.31 -8.89 -6.85
N GLN A 101 8.43 -9.34 -8.08
CA GLN A 101 9.72 -9.39 -8.80
C GLN A 101 10.28 -7.98 -9.01
N LEU A 102 9.45 -7.03 -9.37
CA LEU A 102 9.86 -5.64 -9.57
C LEU A 102 10.35 -5.03 -8.24
N GLN A 103 9.58 -5.20 -7.18
CA GLN A 103 9.94 -4.73 -5.85
C GLN A 103 11.26 -5.35 -5.36
N GLN A 104 11.45 -6.66 -5.54
CA GLN A 104 12.69 -7.34 -5.20
C GLN A 104 13.89 -6.81 -5.98
N SER A 105 13.72 -6.54 -7.27
CA SER A 105 14.78 -5.96 -8.09
C SER A 105 15.22 -4.59 -7.57
N TRP A 106 14.27 -3.76 -7.17
CA TRP A 106 14.58 -2.45 -6.55
C TRP A 106 15.24 -2.59 -5.18
N MET A 107 14.84 -3.56 -4.38
CA MET A 107 15.51 -3.84 -3.11
C MET A 107 16.98 -4.22 -3.29
N GLN A 108 17.26 -5.03 -4.31
CA GLN A 108 18.64 -5.46 -4.64
C GLN A 108 19.53 -4.29 -5.10
N THR A 109 18.96 -3.33 -5.82
CA THR A 109 19.70 -2.16 -6.32
C THR A 109 19.71 -0.98 -5.35
N GLY A 110 19.01 -1.09 -4.22
CA GLY A 110 18.88 0.02 -3.26
C GLY A 110 17.87 1.09 -3.67
N ASP A 111 17.02 0.79 -4.67
CA ASP A 111 16.00 1.71 -5.15
C ASP A 111 14.66 1.56 -4.41
N PHE A 112 14.53 0.57 -3.54
CA PHE A 112 13.40 0.40 -2.63
C PHE A 112 13.93 0.30 -1.20
N LEU A 113 13.49 1.23 -0.37
CA LEU A 113 13.92 1.35 1.02
C LEU A 113 12.71 1.31 1.94
N VAL A 114 12.91 0.77 3.14
CA VAL A 114 11.88 0.66 4.16
C VAL A 114 12.41 1.31 5.44
N VAL A 115 11.65 2.25 5.99
CA VAL A 115 11.97 2.82 7.30
C VAL A 115 11.79 1.74 8.37
N ASP A 116 12.71 1.66 9.32
CA ASP A 116 12.76 0.59 10.31
C ASP A 116 11.56 0.54 11.26
N THR A 117 10.82 1.64 11.38
CA THR A 117 9.58 1.68 12.15
C THR A 117 8.38 1.02 11.45
N CYS A 118 8.52 0.65 10.18
CA CYS A 118 7.49 -0.09 9.42
C CYS A 118 7.51 -1.59 9.80
N THR A 119 7.33 -1.89 11.06
CA THR A 119 7.47 -3.25 11.60
C THR A 119 6.42 -4.21 11.03
N ASP A 120 5.20 -3.76 10.80
CA ASP A 120 4.14 -4.60 10.23
C ASP A 120 4.50 -5.09 8.82
N TYR A 121 5.05 -4.20 7.99
CA TYR A 121 5.52 -4.54 6.65
C TYR A 121 6.72 -5.49 6.70
N ILE A 122 7.70 -5.20 7.57
CA ILE A 122 8.92 -6.01 7.70
C ILE A 122 8.57 -7.42 8.17
N ASP A 123 7.67 -7.56 9.14
CA ASP A 123 7.20 -8.85 9.62
C ASP A 123 6.50 -9.66 8.52
N GLU A 124 5.66 -9.02 7.71
CA GLU A 124 5.05 -9.68 6.56
C GLU A 124 6.08 -10.17 5.55
N CYS A 125 7.07 -9.35 5.22
CA CYS A 125 8.15 -9.74 4.29
C CYS A 125 8.93 -10.94 4.82
N ASN A 126 9.16 -11.01 6.13
CA ASN A 126 9.91 -12.11 6.75
C ASN A 126 9.11 -13.42 6.81
N THR A 127 7.78 -13.36 6.77
CA THR A 127 6.91 -14.54 6.85
C THR A 127 6.25 -14.90 5.52
N TYR A 128 6.35 -14.04 4.52
CA TYR A 128 5.74 -14.24 3.21
C TYR A 128 6.40 -15.41 2.48
N SER A 129 5.61 -16.27 1.87
CA SER A 129 6.10 -17.46 1.20
C SER A 129 5.40 -17.70 -0.15
N TYR A 130 5.92 -18.67 -0.88
CA TYR A 130 5.31 -19.17 -2.11
C TYR A 130 4.69 -20.53 -1.83
N THR A 131 3.62 -20.83 -2.55
CA THR A 131 2.99 -22.16 -2.53
C THR A 131 3.89 -23.19 -3.25
N ASP A 132 3.58 -24.48 -3.10
CA ASP A 132 4.37 -25.58 -3.67
C ASP A 132 4.46 -25.50 -5.21
N ASP A 133 3.47 -24.89 -5.86
CA ASP A 133 3.46 -24.67 -7.31
C ASP A 133 4.16 -23.36 -7.74
N GLY A 134 4.87 -22.70 -6.81
CA GLY A 134 5.66 -21.51 -7.09
C GLY A 134 4.87 -20.22 -7.20
N GLN A 135 3.59 -20.21 -6.82
CA GLN A 135 2.77 -19.00 -6.81
C GLN A 135 2.90 -18.26 -5.48
N PRO A 136 2.76 -16.92 -5.47
CA PRO A 136 2.70 -16.18 -4.22
C PRO A 136 1.53 -16.65 -3.37
N GLU A 137 1.75 -16.78 -2.05
CA GLU A 137 0.66 -17.10 -1.14
C GLU A 137 -0.38 -15.97 -1.08
N ASP A 138 -1.64 -16.33 -0.87
CA ASP A 138 -2.74 -15.37 -0.68
C ASP A 138 -3.05 -15.25 0.82
N ALA A 139 -2.01 -14.96 1.61
CA ALA A 139 -2.10 -14.79 3.05
C ALA A 139 -0.90 -13.97 3.54
N HIS A 140 -1.07 -13.24 4.64
CA HIS A 140 0.00 -12.46 5.29
C HIS A 140 0.69 -11.45 4.36
N ASP A 141 -0.09 -10.82 3.48
CA ASP A 141 0.41 -9.93 2.43
C ASP A 141 -0.28 -8.55 2.39
N HIS A 142 -1.02 -8.20 3.45
CA HIS A 142 -1.86 -6.99 3.45
C HIS A 142 -1.05 -5.70 3.36
N CYS A 143 0.04 -5.56 4.13
CA CYS A 143 0.94 -4.41 4.03
C CYS A 143 1.71 -4.43 2.71
N ILE A 144 2.14 -5.60 2.25
CA ILE A 144 2.84 -5.76 0.98
C ILE A 144 1.95 -5.27 -0.17
N ASN A 145 0.69 -5.71 -0.22
CA ASN A 145 -0.26 -5.27 -1.23
C ASN A 145 -0.57 -3.77 -1.13
N ALA A 146 -0.80 -3.26 0.08
CA ALA A 146 -1.06 -1.84 0.29
C ALA A 146 0.11 -0.96 -0.20
N CYS A 147 1.34 -1.37 0.08
CA CYS A 147 2.54 -0.71 -0.41
C CYS A 147 2.62 -0.73 -1.94
N GLN A 148 2.35 -1.87 -2.56
CA GLN A 148 2.35 -2.01 -4.02
C GLN A 148 1.28 -1.14 -4.68
N TYR A 149 0.09 -1.03 -4.10
CA TYR A 149 -0.96 -0.15 -4.61
C TYR A 149 -0.50 1.32 -4.62
N ALA A 150 0.29 1.73 -3.65
CA ALA A 150 0.81 3.08 -3.57
C ALA A 150 1.88 3.37 -4.63
N TRP A 151 2.83 2.46 -4.88
CA TRP A 151 3.91 2.73 -5.82
C TRP A 151 3.58 2.35 -7.28
N LEU A 152 2.63 1.46 -7.53
CA LEU A 152 2.28 1.00 -8.89
C LEU A 152 2.04 2.15 -9.89
N PRO A 153 1.25 3.19 -9.56
CA PRO A 153 1.03 4.30 -10.49
C PRO A 153 2.30 5.07 -10.83
N PHE A 154 3.32 4.96 -9.99
CA PHE A 154 4.57 5.72 -10.10
C PHE A 154 5.77 4.85 -10.44
N LYS A 155 5.56 3.58 -10.80
CA LYS A 155 6.65 2.63 -11.03
C LYS A 155 7.69 3.09 -12.04
N LYS A 156 7.30 3.89 -13.03
CA LYS A 156 8.21 4.46 -14.03
C LYS A 156 9.14 5.54 -13.48
N MET A 157 8.85 6.04 -12.29
CA MET A 157 9.66 7.03 -11.59
C MET A 157 10.69 6.41 -10.65
N ILE A 158 10.69 5.08 -10.51
CA ILE A 158 11.52 4.34 -9.54
C ILE A 158 12.59 3.57 -10.29
N GLY A 159 13.82 3.65 -9.78
CA GLY A 159 14.94 2.88 -10.29
C GLY A 159 15.48 3.40 -11.63
N ASP A 160 16.31 2.58 -12.27
CA ASP A 160 16.91 2.88 -13.57
C ASP A 160 15.87 2.81 -14.69
N ILE A 161 15.87 3.80 -15.60
CA ILE A 161 14.92 3.87 -16.71
C ILE A 161 15.03 2.64 -17.63
N LYS A 162 16.24 2.12 -17.86
CA LYS A 162 16.46 0.92 -18.67
C LYS A 162 15.80 -0.30 -18.03
N ALA A 163 16.03 -0.51 -16.74
CA ALA A 163 15.45 -1.65 -16.02
C ALA A 163 13.92 -1.61 -16.04
N ILE A 164 13.34 -0.43 -15.95
CA ILE A 164 11.87 -0.25 -16.02
C ILE A 164 11.34 -0.64 -17.39
N SER A 165 12.02 -0.25 -18.49
CA SER A 165 11.58 -0.55 -19.85
C SER A 165 11.61 -2.04 -20.17
N GLU A 166 12.46 -2.83 -19.50
CA GLU A 166 12.53 -4.28 -19.63
C GLU A 166 11.37 -5.00 -18.92
N VAL A 167 10.78 -4.38 -17.90
CA VAL A 167 9.73 -4.97 -17.05
C VAL A 167 8.32 -4.60 -17.54
N ILE A 168 8.18 -3.51 -18.22
CA ILE A 168 6.93 -3.01 -18.77
C ILE A 168 6.65 -3.64 -20.13
#